data_b922cccf8d52da33be491d2f409665b2
#
_entry.id   b922cccf8d52da33be491d2f409665b2
#
_cell.length_a   1.000
_cell.length_b   1.000
_cell.length_c   1.000
_cell.angle_alpha   90.00
_cell.angle_beta   90.00
_cell.angle_gamma   90.00
#
_symmetry.space_group_name_H-M   'P 1'
#
loop_
_entity.id
_entity.type
_entity.pdbx_description
1 polymer ?
#
loop_
_entity_poly.entity_id
_entity_poly.type
_entity_poly.pdbx_seq_one_letter_code
_entity_poly.pdbx_strand_id
1 'polypeptide(L)'
;MNVIEICAEADITYLALHGGEGENGQIQATLDLFGIKYTGSGYLGSALAMNKALTKSVLIQNRVTTPAGRVYKSAQDAEDWSYYPCVVKPCSGGSSVGITKAENRAEYLESVKEAFKYEKEIVVEQFIEGREFSVGVIGGRALPPIEIIPKTGFYDYVAKYQAGATDEICPADITASE
;
A
#
# COMPACT_ATOMS: atom_id res chain seq x y z
N MET A 1 15.12 27.36 12.20
CA MET A 1 13.98 27.26 11.24
C MET A 1 13.55 25.81 11.20
N ASN A 2 12.31 25.51 11.48
CA ASN A 2 11.77 24.15 11.36
C ASN A 2 11.21 23.91 9.95
N VAL A 3 10.85 22.67 9.62
CA VAL A 3 10.41 22.31 8.26
C VAL A 3 9.17 23.10 7.82
N ILE A 4 8.26 23.39 8.73
CA ILE A 4 7.02 24.14 8.42
C ILE A 4 7.34 25.60 8.07
N GLU A 5 8.25 26.24 8.80
CA GLU A 5 8.71 27.60 8.49
C GLU A 5 9.36 27.66 7.11
N ILE A 6 10.19 26.67 6.75
CA ILE A 6 10.80 26.57 5.42
C ILE A 6 9.75 26.41 4.33
N CYS A 7 8.78 25.50 4.54
CA CYS A 7 7.71 25.27 3.57
C CYS A 7 6.80 26.50 3.39
N ALA A 8 6.60 27.30 4.44
CA ALA A 8 5.77 28.50 4.39
C ALA A 8 6.39 29.65 3.56
N GLU A 9 7.70 29.64 3.36
CA GLU A 9 8.40 30.61 2.51
C GLU A 9 8.34 30.27 1.01
N ALA A 10 7.91 29.05 0.66
CA ALA A 10 7.85 28.59 -0.72
C ALA A 10 6.46 28.80 -1.34
N ASP A 11 6.38 29.00 -2.65
CA ASP A 11 5.12 29.04 -3.40
C ASP A 11 4.37 27.70 -3.37
N ILE A 12 5.11 26.58 -3.34
CA ILE A 12 4.62 25.23 -3.23
C ILE A 12 5.70 24.29 -2.65
N THR A 13 5.30 23.36 -1.82
CA THR A 13 6.18 22.32 -1.26
C THR A 13 6.07 21.04 -2.08
N TYR A 14 7.18 20.57 -2.62
CA TYR A 14 7.25 19.27 -3.28
C TYR A 14 7.50 18.16 -2.25
N LEU A 15 6.52 17.28 -2.06
CA LEU A 15 6.62 16.14 -1.14
C LEU A 15 7.22 14.93 -1.86
N ALA A 16 8.51 14.67 -1.63
CA ALA A 16 9.25 13.50 -2.12
C ALA A 16 9.58 12.56 -0.96
N LEU A 17 8.56 12.25 -0.15
CA LEU A 17 8.67 11.41 1.04
C LEU A 17 8.14 10.00 0.75
N HIS A 18 8.69 8.99 1.44
CA HIS A 18 8.31 7.60 1.31
C HIS A 18 7.91 7.01 2.66
N GLY A 19 6.75 6.35 2.71
CA GLY A 19 6.24 5.65 3.89
C GLY A 19 5.87 6.58 5.06
N GLY A 20 5.40 6.00 6.14
CA GLY A 20 5.13 6.65 7.41
C GLY A 20 4.35 7.95 7.28
N GLU A 21 4.78 8.98 8.01
CA GLU A 21 4.14 10.30 8.07
C GLU A 21 4.13 11.04 6.73
N GLY A 22 5.01 10.66 5.79
CA GLY A 22 5.08 11.24 4.45
C GLY A 22 3.90 10.85 3.57
N GLU A 23 3.32 9.67 3.77
CA GLU A 23 2.28 9.10 2.92
C GLU A 23 0.95 8.86 3.64
N ASN A 24 0.91 8.88 4.99
CA ASN A 24 -0.28 8.55 5.77
C ASN A 24 -1.24 9.74 6.04
N GLY A 25 -1.01 10.89 5.42
CA GLY A 25 -1.84 12.07 5.56
C GLY A 25 -1.42 13.03 6.69
N GLN A 26 -0.48 12.66 7.56
CA GLN A 26 -0.10 13.49 8.72
C GLN A 26 0.61 14.77 8.29
N ILE A 27 1.61 14.68 7.43
CA ILE A 27 2.30 15.88 6.92
C ILE A 27 1.36 16.72 6.06
N GLN A 28 0.50 16.10 5.27
CA GLN A 28 -0.49 16.79 4.46
C GLN A 28 -1.47 17.59 5.33
N ALA A 29 -2.02 16.98 6.39
CA ALA A 29 -2.90 17.66 7.35
C ALA A 29 -2.18 18.81 8.07
N THR A 30 -0.89 18.63 8.38
CA THR A 30 -0.09 19.68 8.99
C THR A 30 0.07 20.87 8.04
N LEU A 31 0.42 20.62 6.79
CA LEU A 31 0.57 21.68 5.79
C LEU A 31 -0.76 22.38 5.49
N ASP A 32 -1.86 21.63 5.42
CA ASP A 32 -3.21 22.17 5.27
C ASP A 32 -3.57 23.13 6.42
N LEU A 33 -3.25 22.74 7.67
CA LEU A 33 -3.50 23.58 8.86
C LEU A 33 -2.78 24.93 8.80
N PHE A 34 -1.58 24.97 8.22
CA PHE A 34 -0.81 26.19 8.02
C PHE A 34 -1.07 26.90 6.69
N GLY A 35 -2.00 26.41 5.87
CA GLY A 35 -2.32 26.97 4.55
C GLY A 35 -1.19 26.85 3.53
N ILE A 36 -0.27 25.91 3.72
CA ILE A 36 0.89 25.68 2.87
C ILE A 36 0.49 24.76 1.71
N LYS A 37 0.75 25.19 0.48
CA LYS A 37 0.49 24.37 -0.71
C LYS A 37 1.55 23.29 -0.86
N TYR A 38 1.11 22.09 -1.25
CA TYR A 38 1.99 20.94 -1.50
C TYR A 38 1.54 20.10 -2.68
N THR A 39 2.43 19.25 -3.18
CA THR A 39 2.16 18.30 -4.26
C THR A 39 1.60 16.99 -3.70
N GLY A 40 0.76 16.29 -4.50
CA GLY A 40 0.24 14.97 -4.19
C GLY A 40 -1.20 14.98 -3.68
N SER A 41 -1.62 13.87 -3.09
CA SER A 41 -2.97 13.69 -2.54
C SER A 41 -3.14 14.43 -1.21
N GLY A 42 -4.34 14.93 -0.95
CA GLY A 42 -4.68 15.55 0.34
C GLY A 42 -4.69 14.55 1.51
N TYR A 43 -4.73 15.07 2.74
CA TYR A 43 -4.58 14.29 3.96
C TYR A 43 -5.56 13.12 4.08
N LEU A 44 -6.85 13.34 3.74
CA LEU A 44 -7.88 12.31 3.87
C LEU A 44 -7.66 11.15 2.89
N GLY A 45 -7.34 11.46 1.62
CA GLY A 45 -7.04 10.45 0.61
C GLY A 45 -5.80 9.63 0.98
N SER A 46 -4.74 10.30 1.44
CA SER A 46 -3.51 9.66 1.90
C SER A 46 -3.75 8.75 3.10
N ALA A 47 -4.49 9.22 4.11
CA ALA A 47 -4.81 8.43 5.31
C ALA A 47 -5.66 7.19 4.99
N LEU A 48 -6.67 7.35 4.13
CA LEU A 48 -7.50 6.22 3.67
C LEU A 48 -6.67 5.19 2.88
N ALA A 49 -5.88 5.66 1.92
CA ALA A 49 -5.06 4.79 1.07
C ALA A 49 -3.99 4.02 1.87
N MET A 50 -3.41 4.63 2.90
CA MET A 50 -2.43 3.98 3.75
C MET A 50 -3.05 2.84 4.59
N ASN A 51 -4.29 2.97 5.03
CA ASN A 51 -4.98 1.95 5.83
C ASN A 51 -5.68 0.92 4.92
N LYS A 52 -5.10 -0.28 4.81
CA LYS A 52 -5.60 -1.35 3.92
C LYS A 52 -7.01 -1.82 4.25
N ALA A 53 -7.41 -1.82 5.52
CA ALA A 53 -8.76 -2.20 5.94
C ALA A 53 -9.80 -1.15 5.49
N LEU A 54 -9.50 0.13 5.65
CA LEU A 54 -10.37 1.22 5.21
C LEU A 54 -10.41 1.28 3.67
N THR A 55 -9.26 1.21 3.01
CA THR A 55 -9.18 1.13 1.54
C THR A 55 -10.06 0.01 1.00
N LYS A 56 -9.92 -1.20 1.56
CA LYS A 56 -10.73 -2.36 1.16
C LYS A 56 -12.22 -2.11 1.32
N SER A 57 -12.64 -1.50 2.43
CA SER A 57 -14.03 -1.15 2.68
C SER A 57 -14.57 -0.16 1.64
N VAL A 58 -13.77 0.87 1.30
CA VAL A 58 -14.15 1.86 0.27
C VAL A 58 -14.23 1.21 -1.11
N LEU A 59 -13.27 0.35 -1.47
CA LEU A 59 -13.28 -0.36 -2.76
C LEU A 59 -14.52 -1.24 -2.89
N ILE A 60 -14.85 -2.04 -1.87
CA ILE A 60 -16.04 -2.91 -1.86
C ILE A 60 -17.33 -2.10 -2.01
N GLN A 61 -17.48 -0.99 -1.25
CA GLN A 61 -18.65 -0.12 -1.35
C GLN A 61 -18.82 0.48 -2.74
N ASN A 62 -17.72 0.76 -3.43
CA ASN A 62 -17.71 1.30 -4.79
C ASN A 62 -17.67 0.22 -5.88
N ARG A 63 -17.85 -1.06 -5.52
CA ARG A 63 -17.87 -2.20 -6.44
C ARG A 63 -16.55 -2.37 -7.22
N VAL A 64 -15.45 -1.93 -6.66
CA VAL A 64 -14.11 -2.18 -7.20
C VAL A 64 -13.65 -3.54 -6.68
N THR A 65 -13.26 -4.42 -7.59
CA THR A 65 -12.79 -5.75 -7.25
C THR A 65 -11.55 -5.68 -6.38
N THR A 66 -11.55 -6.41 -5.27
CA THR A 66 -10.43 -6.56 -4.35
C THR A 66 -10.38 -8.02 -3.86
N PRO A 67 -9.21 -8.57 -3.52
CA PRO A 67 -9.10 -9.94 -3.03
C PRO A 67 -10.03 -10.19 -1.84
N ALA A 68 -10.62 -11.37 -1.75
CA ALA A 68 -11.36 -11.75 -0.56
C ALA A 68 -10.41 -11.76 0.65
N GLY A 69 -10.87 -11.21 1.78
CA GLY A 69 -10.00 -11.08 2.94
C GLY A 69 -10.75 -10.64 4.18
N ARG A 70 -10.03 -10.65 5.30
CA ARG A 70 -10.52 -10.25 6.63
C ARG A 70 -9.50 -9.39 7.36
N VAL A 71 -10.02 -8.56 8.26
CA VAL A 71 -9.22 -7.78 9.21
C VAL A 71 -9.27 -8.48 10.57
N TYR A 72 -8.12 -8.68 11.17
CA TYR A 72 -8.00 -9.29 12.50
C TYR A 72 -7.33 -8.32 13.47
N LYS A 73 -7.78 -8.38 14.72
CA LYS A 73 -7.29 -7.54 15.82
C LYS A 73 -6.55 -8.34 16.88
N SER A 74 -6.56 -9.65 16.77
CA SER A 74 -5.79 -10.56 17.60
C SER A 74 -5.34 -11.79 16.83
N ALA A 75 -4.25 -12.39 17.24
CA ALA A 75 -3.77 -13.62 16.64
C ALA A 75 -4.76 -14.79 16.85
N GLN A 76 -5.49 -14.77 17.96
CA GLN A 76 -6.48 -15.80 18.28
C GLN A 76 -7.67 -15.74 17.32
N ASP A 77 -8.17 -14.54 17.00
CA ASP A 77 -9.28 -14.40 16.04
C ASP A 77 -8.86 -14.83 14.62
N ALA A 78 -7.57 -14.70 14.31
CA ALA A 78 -7.02 -15.05 13.02
C ALA A 78 -6.90 -16.58 12.77
N GLU A 79 -7.13 -17.42 13.78
CA GLU A 79 -7.03 -18.87 13.63
C GLU A 79 -8.13 -19.50 12.75
N ASP A 80 -9.20 -18.75 12.45
CA ASP A 80 -10.32 -19.21 11.63
C ASP A 80 -10.06 -19.13 10.11
N TRP A 81 -8.94 -18.55 9.68
CA TRP A 81 -8.59 -18.44 8.26
C TRP A 81 -8.17 -19.80 7.69
N SER A 82 -8.71 -20.15 6.52
CA SER A 82 -8.53 -21.48 5.91
C SER A 82 -8.25 -21.49 4.41
N TYR A 83 -8.05 -20.31 3.79
CA TYR A 83 -7.80 -20.20 2.35
C TYR A 83 -6.32 -19.97 2.08
N TYR A 84 -5.70 -20.85 1.27
CA TYR A 84 -4.27 -20.76 0.93
C TYR A 84 -4.09 -20.94 -0.59
N PRO A 85 -3.05 -20.30 -1.19
CA PRO A 85 -2.15 -19.35 -0.55
C PRO A 85 -2.86 -18.05 -0.14
N CYS A 86 -2.33 -17.40 0.88
CA CYS A 86 -2.84 -16.10 1.35
C CYS A 86 -1.70 -15.11 1.61
N VAL A 87 -2.04 -13.84 1.74
CA VAL A 87 -1.10 -12.79 2.11
C VAL A 87 -1.52 -12.15 3.43
N VAL A 88 -0.59 -12.09 4.36
CA VAL A 88 -0.76 -11.46 5.67
C VAL A 88 -0.04 -10.12 5.64
N LYS A 89 -0.71 -9.04 6.06
CA LYS A 89 -0.21 -7.67 5.95
C LYS A 89 -0.54 -6.88 7.22
N PRO A 90 0.38 -6.08 7.77
CA PRO A 90 0.01 -4.98 8.67
C PRO A 90 -1.00 -4.05 8.00
N CYS A 91 -1.96 -3.53 8.75
CA CYS A 91 -3.09 -2.76 8.22
C CYS A 91 -2.67 -1.43 7.62
N SER A 92 -1.81 -0.69 8.30
CA SER A 92 -1.13 0.52 7.84
C SER A 92 0.36 0.25 7.61
N GLY A 93 1.07 1.14 7.02
CA GLY A 93 2.46 0.93 6.66
C GLY A 93 2.64 0.57 5.19
N GLY A 94 3.84 0.84 4.69
CA GLY A 94 4.20 0.73 3.28
C GLY A 94 5.39 -0.21 3.04
N SER A 95 5.90 -0.14 1.82
CA SER A 95 7.16 -0.77 1.41
C SER A 95 7.26 -2.28 1.65
N SER A 96 6.15 -2.99 1.69
CA SER A 96 6.07 -4.44 1.95
C SER A 96 6.64 -4.89 3.30
N VAL A 97 6.87 -3.98 4.26
CA VAL A 97 7.33 -4.32 5.60
C VAL A 97 6.26 -5.13 6.34
N GLY A 98 6.64 -6.30 6.87
CA GLY A 98 5.73 -7.21 7.57
C GLY A 98 4.71 -7.90 6.68
N ILE A 99 4.82 -7.81 5.35
CA ILE A 99 3.98 -8.53 4.40
C ILE A 99 4.60 -9.90 4.12
N THR A 100 3.79 -10.94 4.25
CA THR A 100 4.21 -12.32 3.98
C THR A 100 3.17 -13.08 3.17
N LYS A 101 3.61 -13.92 2.24
CA LYS A 101 2.79 -14.92 1.57
C LYS A 101 2.90 -16.23 2.33
N ALA A 102 1.76 -16.85 2.62
CA ALA A 102 1.67 -18.14 3.31
C ALA A 102 1.01 -19.17 2.40
N GLU A 103 1.69 -20.26 2.15
CA GLU A 103 1.23 -21.35 1.28
C GLU A 103 0.35 -22.37 2.03
N ASN A 104 0.45 -22.38 3.38
CA ASN A 104 -0.24 -23.34 4.23
C ASN A 104 -0.49 -22.77 5.63
N ARG A 105 -1.23 -23.52 6.47
CA ARG A 105 -1.59 -23.08 7.82
C ARG A 105 -0.39 -22.83 8.73
N ALA A 106 0.68 -23.60 8.63
CA ALA A 106 1.83 -23.42 9.49
C ALA A 106 2.54 -22.10 9.22
N GLU A 107 2.81 -21.82 7.95
CA GLU A 107 3.38 -20.54 7.49
C GLU A 107 2.46 -19.36 7.82
N TYR A 108 1.16 -19.56 7.68
CA TYR A 108 0.15 -18.56 8.01
C TYR A 108 0.23 -18.13 9.48
N LEU A 109 0.25 -19.10 10.41
CA LEU A 109 0.30 -18.79 11.84
C LEU A 109 1.58 -18.05 12.25
N GLU A 110 2.71 -18.37 11.61
CA GLU A 110 3.96 -17.61 11.82
C GLU A 110 3.86 -16.20 11.21
N SER A 111 3.27 -16.06 10.03
CA SER A 111 3.04 -14.78 9.36
C SER A 111 2.13 -13.86 10.19
N VAL A 112 1.09 -14.42 10.80
CA VAL A 112 0.19 -13.67 11.70
C VAL A 112 0.94 -13.16 12.93
N LYS A 113 1.75 -14.01 13.57
CA LYS A 113 2.56 -13.60 14.73
C LYS A 113 3.55 -12.50 14.36
N GLU A 114 4.17 -12.61 13.19
CA GLU A 114 5.10 -11.61 12.70
C GLU A 114 4.41 -10.29 12.42
N ALA A 115 3.29 -10.28 11.68
CA ALA A 115 2.56 -9.07 11.34
C ALA A 115 2.06 -8.30 12.58
N PHE A 116 1.62 -9.00 13.63
CA PHE A 116 1.22 -8.38 14.90
C PHE A 116 2.36 -7.76 15.71
N LYS A 117 3.63 -7.99 15.36
CA LYS A 117 4.75 -7.23 15.93
C LYS A 117 4.82 -5.80 15.42
N TYR A 118 4.29 -5.56 14.22
CA TYR A 118 4.31 -4.24 13.58
C TYR A 118 3.07 -3.41 13.91
N GLU A 119 1.88 -4.05 13.97
CA GLU A 119 0.62 -3.34 14.19
C GLU A 119 -0.40 -4.16 14.98
N LYS A 120 -1.38 -3.44 15.55
CA LYS A 120 -2.49 -4.04 16.32
C LYS A 120 -3.60 -4.61 15.43
N GLU A 121 -3.60 -4.27 14.15
CA GLU A 121 -4.57 -4.74 13.15
C GLU A 121 -3.81 -5.27 11.94
N ILE A 122 -4.22 -6.45 11.46
CA ILE A 122 -3.67 -7.05 10.26
C ILE A 122 -4.79 -7.34 9.26
N VAL A 123 -4.43 -7.32 7.98
CA VAL A 123 -5.29 -7.77 6.88
C VAL A 123 -4.76 -9.10 6.37
N VAL A 124 -5.63 -10.09 6.26
CA VAL A 124 -5.35 -11.35 5.60
C VAL A 124 -6.19 -11.42 4.33
N GLU A 125 -5.57 -11.70 3.21
CA GLU A 125 -6.22 -11.74 1.91
C GLU A 125 -5.84 -13.01 1.14
N GLN A 126 -6.76 -13.49 0.33
CA GLN A 126 -6.44 -14.49 -0.67
C GLN A 126 -5.31 -13.98 -1.57
N PHE A 127 -4.30 -14.81 -1.82
CA PHE A 127 -3.29 -14.49 -2.82
C PHE A 127 -3.91 -14.58 -4.22
N ILE A 128 -3.73 -13.53 -5.01
CA ILE A 128 -4.17 -13.51 -6.40
C ILE A 128 -2.92 -13.62 -7.28
N GLU A 129 -2.87 -14.68 -8.08
CA GLU A 129 -1.84 -14.85 -9.09
C GLU A 129 -2.17 -14.00 -10.32
N GLY A 130 -1.20 -13.30 -10.87
CA GLY A 130 -1.39 -12.47 -12.05
C GLY A 130 -0.25 -11.49 -12.28
N ARG A 131 -0.43 -10.66 -13.30
CA ARG A 131 0.47 -9.54 -13.60
C ARG A 131 0.22 -8.39 -12.62
N GLU A 132 1.27 -7.69 -12.22
CA GLU A 132 1.17 -6.53 -11.34
C GLU A 132 1.29 -5.22 -12.13
N PHE A 133 0.42 -4.26 -11.84
CA PHE A 133 0.42 -2.96 -12.48
C PHE A 133 0.35 -1.82 -11.47
N SER A 134 1.00 -0.71 -11.82
CA SER A 134 0.83 0.57 -11.15
C SER A 134 0.25 1.58 -12.13
N VAL A 135 -0.78 2.32 -11.69
CA VAL A 135 -1.41 3.36 -12.50
C VAL A 135 -1.43 4.66 -11.70
N GLY A 136 -0.63 5.62 -12.11
CA GLY A 136 -0.67 6.97 -11.54
C GLY A 136 -1.94 7.72 -11.97
N VAL A 137 -2.45 8.60 -11.10
CA VAL A 137 -3.57 9.49 -11.42
C VAL A 137 -3.19 10.92 -11.10
N ILE A 138 -3.25 11.82 -12.07
CA ILE A 138 -2.96 13.24 -11.91
C ILE A 138 -4.13 14.07 -12.46
N GLY A 139 -4.67 14.96 -11.63
CA GLY A 139 -5.79 15.82 -12.04
C GLY A 139 -7.02 15.05 -12.51
N GLY A 140 -7.29 13.87 -11.91
CA GLY A 140 -8.41 12.99 -12.27
C GLY A 140 -8.19 12.18 -13.57
N ARG A 141 -6.99 12.21 -14.14
CA ARG A 141 -6.64 11.43 -15.34
C ARG A 141 -5.68 10.32 -14.99
N ALA A 142 -6.01 9.10 -15.40
CA ALA A 142 -5.10 7.97 -15.32
C ALA A 142 -3.93 8.16 -16.31
N LEU A 143 -2.71 7.87 -15.82
CA LEU A 143 -1.51 7.79 -16.64
C LEU A 143 -1.40 6.39 -17.28
N PRO A 144 -0.52 6.21 -18.28
CA PRO A 144 -0.26 4.89 -18.82
C PRO A 144 0.13 3.90 -17.72
N PRO A 145 -0.46 2.69 -17.73
CA PRO A 145 -0.10 1.65 -16.76
C PRO A 145 1.38 1.28 -16.86
N ILE A 146 1.98 1.03 -15.71
CA ILE A 146 3.33 0.47 -15.58
C ILE A 146 3.19 -0.98 -15.15
N GLU A 147 3.70 -1.92 -15.92
CA GLU A 147 3.80 -3.31 -15.50
C GLU A 147 5.02 -3.50 -14.62
N ILE A 148 4.83 -4.20 -13.50
CA ILE A 148 5.86 -4.48 -12.50
C ILE A 148 6.15 -5.98 -12.55
N ILE A 149 7.36 -6.35 -12.91
CA ILE A 149 7.78 -7.76 -13.10
C ILE A 149 8.91 -8.07 -12.14
N PRO A 150 8.61 -8.56 -10.91
CA PRO A 150 9.64 -8.97 -9.96
C PRO A 150 10.36 -10.22 -10.45
N LYS A 151 11.70 -10.23 -10.44
CA LYS A 151 12.51 -11.39 -10.86
C LYS A 151 12.45 -12.55 -9.87
N THR A 152 12.04 -12.28 -8.63
CA THR A 152 11.88 -13.26 -7.55
C THR A 152 10.45 -13.83 -7.42
N GLY A 153 9.53 -13.41 -8.29
CA GLY A 153 8.14 -13.88 -8.29
C GLY A 153 7.21 -13.26 -7.24
N PHE A 154 7.73 -12.51 -6.26
CA PHE A 154 6.94 -11.75 -5.29
C PHE A 154 7.52 -10.35 -5.10
N TYR A 155 6.66 -9.32 -5.15
CA TYR A 155 7.07 -7.91 -5.05
C TYR A 155 7.27 -7.50 -3.59
N ASP A 156 8.29 -8.07 -2.97
CA ASP A 156 8.69 -7.78 -1.59
C ASP A 156 9.57 -6.52 -1.48
N TYR A 157 10.11 -6.28 -0.29
CA TYR A 157 10.99 -5.14 -0.03
C TYR A 157 12.27 -5.16 -0.90
N VAL A 158 12.85 -6.34 -1.10
CA VAL A 158 14.08 -6.51 -1.91
C VAL A 158 13.76 -6.21 -3.38
N ALA A 159 12.67 -6.77 -3.90
CA ALA A 159 12.22 -6.53 -5.26
C ALA A 159 11.93 -5.04 -5.55
N LYS A 160 11.49 -4.28 -4.54
CA LYS A 160 11.20 -2.84 -4.66
C LYS A 160 12.44 -1.96 -4.69
N TYR A 161 13.46 -2.27 -3.91
CA TYR A 161 14.54 -1.32 -3.64
C TYR A 161 15.93 -1.79 -4.11
N GLN A 162 16.10 -3.08 -4.42
CA GLN A 162 17.36 -3.56 -4.98
C GLN A 162 17.42 -3.28 -6.48
N ALA A 163 18.42 -2.55 -6.91
CA ALA A 163 18.61 -2.24 -8.32
C ALA A 163 18.65 -3.52 -9.18
N GLY A 164 17.83 -3.56 -10.22
CA GLY A 164 17.74 -4.69 -11.15
C GLY A 164 16.96 -5.90 -10.65
N ALA A 165 16.31 -5.84 -9.47
CA ALA A 165 15.47 -6.93 -8.94
C ALA A 165 14.07 -6.98 -9.59
N THR A 166 13.63 -5.88 -10.20
CA THR A 166 12.34 -5.73 -10.87
C THR A 166 12.51 -5.04 -12.21
N ASP A 167 11.78 -5.49 -13.21
CA ASP A 167 11.65 -4.79 -14.48
C ASP A 167 10.33 -4.00 -14.47
N GLU A 168 10.38 -2.74 -14.91
CA GLU A 168 9.24 -1.85 -15.00
C GLU A 168 9.04 -1.44 -16.45
N ILE A 169 7.87 -1.77 -17.03
CA ILE A 169 7.54 -1.53 -18.44
C ILE A 169 6.45 -0.48 -18.52
N CYS A 170 6.75 0.66 -19.12
CA CYS A 170 5.80 1.76 -19.35
C CYS A 170 5.84 2.26 -20.80
N PRO A 171 4.72 2.33 -21.51
CA PRO A 171 3.42 1.76 -21.14
C PRO A 171 3.45 0.24 -21.10
N ALA A 172 2.64 -0.36 -20.23
CA ALA A 172 2.48 -1.81 -20.17
C ALA A 172 1.88 -2.35 -21.48
N ASP A 173 2.33 -3.52 -21.90
CA ASP A 173 1.73 -4.23 -23.04
C ASP A 173 0.45 -4.95 -22.57
N ILE A 174 -0.66 -4.25 -22.71
CA ILE A 174 -2.00 -4.70 -22.33
C ILE A 174 -3.00 -4.45 -23.45
N THR A 175 -4.01 -5.29 -23.53
CA THR A 175 -5.12 -5.10 -24.47
C THR A 175 -6.13 -4.08 -23.91
N ALA A 176 -7.03 -3.58 -24.77
CA ALA A 176 -8.08 -2.64 -24.38
C ALA A 176 -9.10 -3.25 -23.37
N SER A 177 -9.10 -4.57 -23.20
CA SER A 177 -9.97 -5.29 -22.26
C SER A 177 -9.31 -5.59 -20.91
N GLU A 178 -8.00 -5.48 -20.82
CA GLU A 178 -7.22 -5.56 -19.59
C GLU A 178 -7.12 -4.19 -18.92
#